data_71b0eba62493c34e9abcf85de53d5310
#
_entry.id   71b0eba62493c34e9abcf85de53d5310
#
_cell.length_a   1.000
_cell.length_b   1.000
_cell.length_c   1.000
_cell.angle_alpha   90.00
_cell.angle_beta   90.00
_cell.angle_gamma   90.00
#
_symmetry.space_group_name_H-M   'P 1'
#
loop_
_entity.id
_entity.type
_entity.pdbx_description
1 polymer ?
#
loop_
_entity_poly.entity_id
_entity_poly.type
_entity_poly.pdbx_seq_one_letter_code
_entity_poly.pdbx_strand_id
1 'polypeptide(L)'
;NITDVAVSTNNADRVWVTFSDYNNVHKIYETNDAGTNWTNISGNNLPELPVNCIVYQGGANDDLYIGTDIGVYYKDNTMSEWVPFNEGLPNVIVTELEIHYSEGTISAATYGRGVWESPLNTLSGVGTDEFQELDFEVYPNPASDNIYIQANSSKINISIFSLDGKTVVETKSQKIDVSKMAKGCYILSVKHKGLNKYKKLIIK
;
A
#
# COMPACT_ATOMS: atom_id res chain seq x y z
N ASN A 1 10.93 25.94 -13.17
CA ASN A 1 9.54 26.06 -12.74
C ASN A 1 9.21 24.96 -11.74
N ILE A 2 8.44 25.30 -10.69
CA ILE A 2 7.87 24.28 -9.79
C ILE A 2 6.86 23.46 -10.60
N THR A 3 6.94 22.15 -10.46
CA THR A 3 6.06 21.19 -11.14
C THR A 3 4.99 20.64 -10.20
N ASP A 4 5.37 20.35 -8.95
CA ASP A 4 4.45 19.76 -7.98
C ASP A 4 4.89 20.05 -6.54
N VAL A 5 3.97 19.79 -5.58
CA VAL A 5 4.15 20.01 -4.14
C VAL A 5 3.52 18.86 -3.37
N ALA A 6 4.28 18.21 -2.50
CA ALA A 6 3.78 17.24 -1.53
C ALA A 6 3.88 17.81 -0.10
N VAL A 7 2.89 17.51 0.73
CA VAL A 7 2.86 17.93 2.15
C VAL A 7 2.79 16.69 3.02
N SER A 8 3.56 16.69 4.11
CA SER A 8 3.51 15.60 5.09
C SER A 8 2.14 15.52 5.74
N THR A 9 1.57 14.32 5.81
CA THR A 9 0.29 14.06 6.47
C THR A 9 0.35 14.24 8.00
N ASN A 10 1.57 14.21 8.57
CA ASN A 10 1.79 14.26 10.02
C ASN A 10 2.37 15.60 10.50
N ASN A 11 2.89 16.42 9.60
CA ASN A 11 3.50 17.72 9.90
C ASN A 11 3.29 18.69 8.73
N ALA A 12 2.38 19.64 8.88
CA ALA A 12 2.08 20.62 7.83
C ALA A 12 3.23 21.59 7.52
N ASP A 13 4.23 21.72 8.42
CA ASP A 13 5.42 22.53 8.18
C ASP A 13 6.45 21.83 7.30
N ARG A 14 6.26 20.54 7.03
CA ARG A 14 7.13 19.73 6.18
C ARG A 14 6.54 19.56 4.81
N VAL A 15 7.23 20.11 3.81
CA VAL A 15 6.76 20.20 2.42
C VAL A 15 7.92 19.88 1.48
N TRP A 16 7.59 19.24 0.37
CA TRP A 16 8.52 18.99 -0.74
C TRP A 16 8.03 19.69 -1.98
N VAL A 17 8.96 20.19 -2.77
CA VAL A 17 8.69 20.81 -4.08
C VAL A 17 9.60 20.21 -5.14
N THR A 18 9.05 20.06 -6.35
CA THR A 18 9.78 19.54 -7.51
C THR A 18 9.90 20.58 -8.62
N PHE A 19 10.90 20.39 -9.46
CA PHE A 19 11.22 21.32 -10.53
C PHE A 19 11.41 20.63 -11.88
N SER A 20 10.91 21.26 -12.95
CA SER A 20 11.11 20.87 -14.34
C SER A 20 12.46 21.36 -14.88
N ASP A 21 13.55 21.00 -14.24
CA ASP A 21 14.88 21.40 -14.71
C ASP A 21 15.63 20.22 -15.33
N TYR A 22 16.45 20.52 -16.35
CA TYR A 22 17.31 19.54 -17.05
C TYR A 22 18.70 19.42 -16.44
N ASN A 23 18.95 20.02 -15.26
CA ASN A 23 20.16 19.76 -14.50
C ASN A 23 19.91 18.62 -13.48
N ASN A 24 20.98 18.02 -12.95
CA ASN A 24 20.90 16.91 -12.02
C ASN A 24 20.93 17.31 -10.53
N VAL A 25 21.02 18.58 -10.20
CA VAL A 25 21.29 19.04 -8.83
C VAL A 25 20.18 19.87 -8.18
N HIS A 26 19.23 20.41 -8.95
CA HIS A 26 18.21 21.33 -8.42
C HIS A 26 16.80 20.88 -8.80
N LYS A 27 16.41 19.68 -8.38
CA LYS A 27 15.15 19.06 -8.81
C LYS A 27 14.13 18.93 -7.69
N ILE A 28 14.59 18.68 -6.45
CA ILE A 28 13.72 18.41 -5.32
C ILE A 28 14.25 19.09 -4.09
N TYR A 29 13.38 19.84 -3.44
CA TYR A 29 13.70 20.52 -2.18
C TYR A 29 12.69 20.16 -1.11
N GLU A 30 13.17 20.10 0.13
CA GLU A 30 12.39 19.87 1.32
C GLU A 30 12.51 21.07 2.26
N THR A 31 11.40 21.44 2.88
CA THR A 31 11.36 22.30 4.07
C THR A 31 10.79 21.53 5.25
N ASN A 32 11.24 21.88 6.47
CA ASN A 32 10.70 21.38 7.72
C ASN A 32 10.20 22.53 8.63
N ASP A 33 10.12 23.74 8.09
CA ASP A 33 9.80 24.96 8.82
C ASP A 33 8.87 25.88 8.00
N ALA A 34 7.88 25.31 7.34
CA ALA A 34 6.85 26.00 6.54
C ALA A 34 7.47 26.92 5.46
N GLY A 35 8.58 26.50 4.83
CA GLY A 35 9.20 27.23 3.73
C GLY A 35 10.21 28.31 4.12
N THR A 36 10.55 28.46 5.42
CA THR A 36 11.57 29.42 5.85
C THR A 36 12.96 29.01 5.38
N ASN A 37 13.27 27.71 5.46
CA ASN A 37 14.52 27.14 4.95
C ASN A 37 14.22 25.96 4.04
N TRP A 38 15.05 25.77 3.01
CA TRP A 38 14.92 24.68 2.04
C TRP A 38 16.22 23.90 1.93
N THR A 39 16.10 22.58 2.01
CA THR A 39 17.21 21.64 1.83
C THR A 39 17.07 20.95 0.49
N ASN A 40 18.14 20.92 -0.30
CA ASN A 40 18.15 20.18 -1.56
C ASN A 40 18.30 18.68 -1.27
N ILE A 41 17.35 17.87 -1.71
CA ILE A 41 17.33 16.42 -1.56
C ILE A 41 17.39 15.68 -2.91
N SER A 42 17.79 16.35 -3.98
CA SER A 42 17.87 15.76 -5.33
C SER A 42 18.85 14.60 -5.43
N GLY A 43 19.85 14.54 -4.54
CA GLY A 43 20.95 13.57 -4.68
C GLY A 43 21.84 13.86 -5.89
N ASN A 44 22.63 12.86 -6.29
CA ASN A 44 23.54 13.00 -7.42
C ASN A 44 23.27 11.99 -8.56
N ASN A 45 22.26 11.15 -8.40
CA ASN A 45 22.00 10.01 -9.30
C ASN A 45 20.68 10.14 -10.12
N LEU A 46 19.91 11.21 -9.89
CA LEU A 46 18.78 11.47 -10.76
C LEU A 46 19.25 11.88 -12.18
N PRO A 47 18.56 11.41 -13.23
CA PRO A 47 18.89 11.80 -14.57
C PRO A 47 18.67 13.32 -14.80
N GLU A 48 19.35 13.91 -15.78
CA GLU A 48 19.20 15.31 -16.17
C GLU A 48 17.88 15.55 -16.94
N LEU A 49 16.76 15.16 -16.34
CA LEU A 49 15.41 15.22 -16.90
C LEU A 49 14.45 15.85 -15.88
N PRO A 50 13.34 16.42 -16.31
CA PRO A 50 12.33 17.00 -15.42
C PRO A 50 11.80 15.99 -14.38
N VAL A 51 11.54 16.50 -13.18
CA VAL A 51 10.66 15.84 -12.19
C VAL A 51 9.28 16.50 -12.35
N ASN A 52 8.28 15.70 -12.70
CA ASN A 52 6.96 16.18 -13.08
C ASN A 52 5.95 16.19 -11.93
N CYS A 53 6.06 15.20 -11.03
CA CYS A 53 5.17 15.04 -9.88
C CYS A 53 5.89 14.41 -8.70
N ILE A 54 5.30 14.55 -7.49
CA ILE A 54 5.80 13.97 -6.24
C ILE A 54 4.62 13.57 -5.35
N VAL A 55 4.72 12.40 -4.72
CA VAL A 55 3.79 12.00 -3.66
C VAL A 55 4.55 11.52 -2.43
N TYR A 56 3.97 11.81 -1.27
CA TYR A 56 4.46 11.40 0.03
C TYR A 56 3.56 10.30 0.59
N GLN A 57 4.14 9.14 0.88
CA GLN A 57 3.38 8.02 1.44
C GLN A 57 3.12 8.18 2.93
N GLY A 58 4.06 8.79 3.66
CA GLY A 58 4.03 8.77 5.12
C GLY A 58 4.56 7.45 5.68
N GLY A 59 4.38 7.24 6.98
CA GLY A 59 4.86 6.05 7.67
C GLY A 59 6.19 6.27 8.41
N ALA A 60 6.86 5.19 8.80
CA ALA A 60 8.05 5.25 9.65
C ALA A 60 9.28 5.83 8.95
N ASN A 61 9.37 5.71 7.64
CA ASN A 61 10.56 6.06 6.88
C ASN A 61 10.35 7.22 5.90
N ASP A 62 9.20 7.89 5.94
CA ASP A 62 8.92 9.06 5.09
C ASP A 62 9.15 8.78 3.59
N ASP A 63 8.43 7.80 3.08
CA ASP A 63 8.55 7.34 1.71
C ASP A 63 8.09 8.39 0.70
N LEU A 64 8.93 8.68 -0.29
CA LEU A 64 8.68 9.62 -1.37
C LEU A 64 8.78 8.91 -2.72
N TYR A 65 7.84 9.21 -3.60
CA TYR A 65 7.89 8.81 -5.01
C TYR A 65 7.83 10.03 -5.89
N ILE A 66 8.63 10.04 -6.95
CA ILE A 66 8.63 11.09 -7.97
C ILE A 66 8.42 10.49 -9.35
N GLY A 67 7.62 11.19 -10.15
CA GLY A 67 7.46 10.91 -11.58
C GLY A 67 8.40 11.77 -12.41
N THR A 68 9.08 11.16 -13.37
CA THR A 68 10.03 11.82 -14.27
C THR A 68 9.67 11.53 -15.72
N ASP A 69 10.46 12.07 -16.67
CA ASP A 69 10.29 11.79 -18.10
C ASP A 69 10.65 10.35 -18.50
N ILE A 70 11.23 9.55 -17.61
CA ILE A 70 11.64 8.15 -17.88
C ILE A 70 11.12 7.15 -16.85
N GLY A 71 10.11 7.52 -16.07
CA GLY A 71 9.48 6.62 -15.09
C GLY A 71 9.46 7.18 -13.67
N VAL A 72 9.35 6.28 -12.70
CA VAL A 72 9.21 6.60 -11.28
C VAL A 72 10.50 6.34 -10.54
N TYR A 73 10.83 7.20 -9.57
CA TYR A 73 11.92 7.01 -8.62
C TYR A 73 11.38 7.06 -7.20
N TYR A 74 12.06 6.36 -6.31
CA TYR A 74 11.72 6.22 -4.90
C TYR A 74 12.89 6.61 -4.01
N LYS A 75 12.58 7.18 -2.85
CA LYS A 75 13.54 7.46 -1.78
C LYS A 75 12.82 7.48 -0.43
N ASP A 76 13.48 7.00 0.62
CA ASP A 76 13.07 7.18 2.00
C ASP A 76 14.14 7.93 2.83
N ASN A 77 13.86 8.17 4.11
CA ASN A 77 14.74 8.92 5.01
C ASN A 77 16.03 8.15 5.40
N THR A 78 16.12 6.86 5.10
CA THR A 78 17.33 6.04 5.34
C THR A 78 18.27 6.05 4.16
N MET A 79 17.82 6.50 2.99
CA MET A 79 18.55 6.47 1.72
C MET A 79 19.21 7.83 1.45
N SER A 80 20.44 7.81 0.94
CA SER A 80 21.12 9.00 0.45
C SER A 80 20.72 9.38 -0.98
N GLU A 81 20.35 8.39 -1.79
CA GLU A 81 20.10 8.51 -3.22
C GLU A 81 18.72 8.01 -3.60
N TRP A 82 18.20 8.55 -4.71
CA TRP A 82 16.96 8.06 -5.33
C TRP A 82 17.23 6.76 -6.08
N VAL A 83 16.30 5.81 -6.03
CA VAL A 83 16.39 4.55 -6.76
C VAL A 83 15.25 4.44 -7.77
N PRO A 84 15.48 3.85 -8.97
CA PRO A 84 14.39 3.56 -9.90
C PRO A 84 13.32 2.66 -9.27
N PHE A 85 12.05 3.02 -9.50
CA PHE A 85 10.88 2.26 -9.09
C PHE A 85 10.00 1.95 -10.31
N ASN A 86 10.58 1.23 -11.27
CA ASN A 86 10.04 1.07 -12.62
C ASN A 86 9.80 -0.40 -13.00
N GLU A 87 9.66 -1.33 -12.05
CA GLU A 87 9.46 -2.73 -12.40
C GLU A 87 8.20 -2.90 -13.28
N GLY A 88 8.41 -3.40 -14.50
CA GLY A 88 7.36 -3.54 -15.51
C GLY A 88 6.95 -2.24 -16.22
N LEU A 89 7.26 -1.07 -15.69
CA LEU A 89 6.95 0.21 -16.32
C LEU A 89 8.00 0.52 -17.41
N PRO A 90 7.60 0.74 -18.68
CA PRO A 90 8.54 1.17 -19.71
C PRO A 90 9.08 2.58 -19.44
N ASN A 91 10.17 2.97 -20.10
CA ASN A 91 10.62 4.36 -20.10
C ASN A 91 9.52 5.25 -20.72
N VAL A 92 8.87 6.04 -19.89
CA VAL A 92 7.72 6.85 -20.25
C VAL A 92 7.64 8.06 -19.34
N ILE A 93 7.14 9.18 -19.85
CA ILE A 93 6.87 10.36 -19.05
C ILE A 93 5.72 10.03 -18.08
N VAL A 94 6.00 10.18 -16.78
CA VAL A 94 5.01 10.09 -15.71
C VAL A 94 4.54 11.50 -15.37
N THR A 95 3.25 11.76 -15.50
CA THR A 95 2.66 13.08 -15.32
C THR A 95 1.98 13.26 -13.98
N GLU A 96 1.55 12.17 -13.35
CA GLU A 96 0.83 12.15 -12.08
C GLU A 96 1.12 10.86 -11.33
N LEU A 97 1.17 10.92 -10.00
CA LEU A 97 1.26 9.78 -9.10
C LEU A 97 0.15 9.88 -8.05
N GLU A 98 -0.47 8.77 -7.72
CA GLU A 98 -1.49 8.70 -6.68
C GLU A 98 -1.33 7.44 -5.82
N ILE A 99 -1.42 7.59 -4.49
CA ILE A 99 -1.31 6.48 -3.55
C ILE A 99 -2.69 6.05 -3.09
N HIS A 100 -3.00 4.77 -3.26
CA HIS A 100 -4.21 4.12 -2.79
C HIS A 100 -3.91 3.38 -1.48
N TYR A 101 -4.03 4.09 -0.36
CA TYR A 101 -3.67 3.56 0.97
C TYR A 101 -4.46 2.32 1.38
N SER A 102 -5.73 2.21 0.96
CA SER A 102 -6.58 1.05 1.28
C SER A 102 -6.13 -0.24 0.60
N GLU A 103 -5.47 -0.11 -0.53
CA GLU A 103 -5.03 -1.23 -1.37
C GLU A 103 -3.52 -1.45 -1.28
N GLY A 104 -2.79 -0.47 -0.74
CA GLY A 104 -1.34 -0.53 -0.64
C GLY A 104 -0.64 -0.40 -1.98
N THR A 105 -1.23 0.38 -2.91
CA THR A 105 -0.72 0.55 -4.27
C THR A 105 -0.44 2.02 -4.60
N ILE A 106 0.39 2.22 -5.62
CA ILE A 106 0.64 3.50 -6.25
C ILE A 106 0.29 3.41 -7.73
N SER A 107 -0.49 4.37 -8.22
CA SER A 107 -0.82 4.52 -9.64
C SER A 107 0.02 5.63 -10.28
N ALA A 108 0.52 5.36 -11.48
CA ALA A 108 1.26 6.29 -12.30
C ALA A 108 0.50 6.59 -13.59
N ALA A 109 0.06 7.83 -13.77
CA ALA A 109 -0.47 8.30 -15.04
C ALA A 109 0.68 8.65 -15.99
N THR A 110 0.64 8.10 -17.19
CA THR A 110 1.74 8.21 -18.15
C THR A 110 1.32 8.90 -19.45
N TYR A 111 2.24 9.61 -20.07
CA TYR A 111 1.98 10.22 -21.36
C TYR A 111 1.91 9.18 -22.48
N GLY A 112 0.69 8.97 -22.97
CA GLY A 112 0.44 8.10 -24.12
C GLY A 112 0.47 6.59 -23.87
N ARG A 113 0.63 6.13 -22.59
CA ARG A 113 0.67 4.72 -22.22
C ARG A 113 -0.33 4.32 -21.13
N GLY A 114 -1.30 5.19 -20.84
CA GLY A 114 -2.35 4.94 -19.85
C GLY A 114 -1.86 5.04 -18.41
N VAL A 115 -2.55 4.34 -17.51
CA VAL A 115 -2.26 4.29 -16.08
C VAL A 115 -1.66 2.93 -15.74
N TRP A 116 -0.61 2.96 -14.94
CA TRP A 116 0.11 1.79 -14.42
C TRP A 116 -0.03 1.75 -12.91
N GLU A 117 -0.12 0.56 -12.35
CA GLU A 117 -0.23 0.34 -10.92
C GLU A 117 0.86 -0.61 -10.44
N SER A 118 1.39 -0.33 -9.26
CA SER A 118 2.38 -1.15 -8.56
C SER A 118 2.06 -1.20 -7.07
N PRO A 119 2.37 -2.28 -6.35
CA PRO A 119 2.42 -2.23 -4.90
C PRO A 119 3.36 -1.12 -4.43
N LEU A 120 3.04 -0.49 -3.30
CA LEU A 120 3.94 0.45 -2.63
C LEU A 120 5.25 -0.24 -2.22
N ASN A 121 6.34 0.51 -2.14
CA ASN A 121 7.59 -0.02 -1.59
C ASN A 121 7.41 -0.35 -0.12
N THR A 122 7.44 -1.63 0.22
CA THR A 122 7.31 -2.14 1.59
C THR A 122 8.66 -2.35 2.28
N LEU A 123 9.77 -2.00 1.63
CA LEU A 123 11.12 -2.12 2.20
C LEU A 123 11.40 -1.09 3.29
N SER A 124 10.52 -0.14 3.51
CA SER A 124 10.59 0.87 4.57
C SER A 124 10.14 0.29 5.91
N GLY A 125 11.02 -0.46 6.52
CA GLY A 125 10.84 -0.95 7.87
C GLY A 125 11.30 -2.38 8.02
N VAL A 126 12.58 -2.57 8.35
CA VAL A 126 13.01 -3.75 9.09
C VAL A 126 12.53 -3.62 10.54
N GLY A 127 11.22 -3.45 10.70
CA GLY A 127 10.46 -4.06 11.76
C GLY A 127 9.78 -5.22 11.09
N THR A 128 10.04 -6.41 11.53
CA THR A 128 9.37 -7.64 11.17
C THR A 128 7.89 -7.60 11.59
N ASP A 129 7.13 -6.67 11.08
CA ASP A 129 5.78 -6.92 10.67
C ASP A 129 5.87 -7.35 9.20
N GLU A 130 6.26 -8.62 9.00
CA GLU A 130 5.78 -9.36 7.85
C GLU A 130 4.35 -8.87 7.62
N PHE A 131 4.06 -8.34 6.43
CA PHE A 131 2.72 -8.48 5.89
C PHE A 131 2.54 -10.00 5.81
N GLN A 132 2.25 -10.62 6.95
CA GLN A 132 1.79 -11.98 6.95
C GLN A 132 0.51 -11.91 6.16
N GLU A 133 0.63 -12.32 4.91
CA GLU A 133 -0.54 -12.57 4.10
C GLU A 133 -1.48 -13.34 5.00
N LEU A 134 -2.64 -12.72 5.35
CA LEU A 134 -3.57 -13.38 6.26
C LEU A 134 -3.93 -14.72 5.64
N ASP A 135 -3.26 -15.78 6.07
CA ASP A 135 -3.60 -17.12 5.63
C ASP A 135 -4.31 -17.86 6.75
N PHE A 136 -5.32 -18.62 6.39
CA PHE A 136 -6.06 -19.43 7.34
C PHE A 136 -6.61 -20.69 6.70
N GLU A 137 -6.68 -21.72 7.50
CA GLU A 137 -7.36 -22.97 7.18
C GLU A 137 -8.63 -23.11 8.01
N VAL A 138 -9.64 -23.75 7.43
CA VAL A 138 -10.88 -24.13 8.12
C VAL A 138 -11.09 -25.63 8.02
N TYR A 139 -11.25 -26.28 9.15
CA TYR A 139 -11.47 -27.72 9.19
C TYR A 139 -12.37 -28.14 10.37
N PRO A 140 -13.14 -29.24 10.21
CA PRO A 140 -13.40 -29.90 8.93
C PRO A 140 -14.25 -29.04 7.99
N ASN A 141 -14.05 -29.18 6.70
CA ASN A 141 -14.90 -28.57 5.69
C ASN A 141 -15.09 -29.60 4.55
N PRO A 142 -16.28 -30.21 4.40
CA PRO A 142 -17.57 -29.91 5.05
C PRO A 142 -17.68 -30.26 6.55
N ALA A 143 -18.50 -29.50 7.29
CA ALA A 143 -18.70 -29.61 8.73
C ALA A 143 -20.15 -29.95 9.11
N SER A 144 -20.33 -30.58 10.31
CA SER A 144 -21.65 -30.87 10.90
C SER A 144 -21.85 -30.24 12.28
N ASP A 145 -20.78 -30.21 13.09
CA ASP A 145 -20.88 -29.80 14.50
C ASP A 145 -20.02 -28.58 14.83
N ASN A 146 -18.72 -28.68 14.67
CA ASN A 146 -17.77 -27.63 14.96
C ASN A 146 -16.81 -27.42 13.78
N ILE A 147 -16.40 -26.19 13.56
CA ILE A 147 -15.27 -25.83 12.72
C ILE A 147 -14.15 -25.23 13.57
N TYR A 148 -12.93 -25.42 13.11
CA TYR A 148 -11.74 -24.82 13.67
C TYR A 148 -11.07 -23.98 12.59
N ILE A 149 -10.63 -22.78 12.97
CA ILE A 149 -9.93 -21.87 12.08
C ILE A 149 -8.50 -21.74 12.58
N GLN A 150 -7.58 -22.23 11.80
CA GLN A 150 -6.15 -22.06 12.03
C GLN A 150 -5.66 -20.92 11.17
N ALA A 151 -5.32 -19.80 11.79
CA ALA A 151 -4.78 -18.63 11.12
C ALA A 151 -3.36 -18.34 11.62
N ASN A 152 -2.57 -17.72 10.77
CA ASN A 152 -1.22 -17.26 11.13
C ASN A 152 -1.23 -16.05 12.08
N SER A 153 -2.39 -15.61 12.56
CA SER A 153 -2.57 -14.57 13.57
C SER A 153 -3.62 -14.95 14.61
N SER A 154 -3.40 -14.57 15.86
CA SER A 154 -4.35 -14.79 16.98
C SER A 154 -5.39 -13.65 17.13
N LYS A 155 -5.15 -12.48 16.54
CA LYS A 155 -6.05 -11.33 16.64
C LYS A 155 -6.90 -11.21 15.37
N ILE A 156 -7.83 -12.17 15.19
CA ILE A 156 -8.72 -12.22 14.03
C ILE A 156 -10.16 -11.95 14.43
N ASN A 157 -10.92 -11.36 13.51
CA ASN A 157 -12.38 -11.32 13.54
C ASN A 157 -12.90 -12.27 12.48
N ILE A 158 -13.88 -13.10 12.85
CA ILE A 158 -14.42 -14.13 11.97
C ILE A 158 -15.90 -13.85 11.76
N SER A 159 -16.34 -13.89 10.51
CA SER A 159 -17.74 -13.75 10.14
C SER A 159 -18.14 -14.86 9.17
N ILE A 160 -19.32 -15.42 9.35
CA ILE A 160 -19.92 -16.38 8.41
C ILE A 160 -21.16 -15.73 7.79
N PHE A 161 -21.22 -15.72 6.47
CA PHE A 161 -22.30 -15.15 5.70
C PHE A 161 -23.05 -16.25 4.94
N SER A 162 -24.35 -16.14 4.88
CA SER A 162 -25.17 -16.87 3.89
C SER A 162 -24.93 -16.32 2.48
N LEU A 163 -25.32 -17.06 1.46
CA LEU A 163 -25.09 -16.67 0.05
C LEU A 163 -25.85 -15.40 -0.36
N ASP A 164 -26.88 -15.02 0.38
CA ASP A 164 -27.61 -13.75 0.22
C ASP A 164 -26.94 -12.57 0.96
N GLY A 165 -25.76 -12.80 1.54
CA GLY A 165 -24.95 -11.77 2.19
C GLY A 165 -25.31 -11.45 3.65
N LYS A 166 -26.28 -12.19 4.25
CA LYS A 166 -26.65 -12.00 5.64
C LYS A 166 -25.60 -12.59 6.58
N THR A 167 -25.16 -11.83 7.60
CA THR A 167 -24.29 -12.34 8.65
C THR A 167 -25.02 -13.34 9.54
N VAL A 168 -24.50 -14.56 9.62
CA VAL A 168 -25.06 -15.68 10.43
C VAL A 168 -24.29 -15.82 11.73
N VAL A 169 -22.98 -15.65 11.71
CA VAL A 169 -22.09 -15.72 12.87
C VAL A 169 -21.07 -14.60 12.80
N GLU A 170 -20.79 -13.98 13.95
CA GLU A 170 -19.67 -13.05 14.11
C GLU A 170 -18.97 -13.36 15.45
N THR A 171 -17.66 -13.62 15.42
CA THR A 171 -16.89 -14.04 16.59
C THR A 171 -15.40 -13.79 16.43
N LYS A 172 -14.68 -13.84 17.55
CA LYS A 172 -13.21 -13.88 17.59
C LYS A 172 -12.67 -15.26 17.96
N SER A 173 -13.57 -16.19 18.26
CA SER A 173 -13.20 -17.57 18.63
C SER A 173 -12.82 -18.37 17.40
N GLN A 174 -11.67 -19.02 17.43
CA GLN A 174 -11.20 -19.92 16.38
C GLN A 174 -11.94 -21.27 16.36
N LYS A 175 -12.73 -21.58 17.39
CA LYS A 175 -13.66 -22.71 17.42
C LYS A 175 -15.08 -22.19 17.35
N ILE A 176 -15.86 -22.67 16.38
CA ILE A 176 -17.23 -22.22 16.13
C ILE A 176 -18.15 -23.44 16.06
N ASP A 177 -19.18 -23.42 16.87
CA ASP A 177 -20.27 -24.43 16.80
C ASP A 177 -21.19 -24.05 15.62
N VAL A 178 -21.29 -24.96 14.67
CA VAL A 178 -22.13 -24.82 13.46
C VAL A 178 -23.29 -25.80 13.45
N SER A 179 -23.50 -26.58 14.52
CA SER A 179 -24.51 -27.64 14.61
C SER A 179 -25.94 -27.15 14.42
N LYS A 180 -26.20 -25.86 14.74
CA LYS A 180 -27.51 -25.22 14.60
C LYS A 180 -27.69 -24.48 13.27
N MET A 181 -26.67 -24.47 12.41
CA MET A 181 -26.75 -23.84 11.10
C MET A 181 -27.50 -24.75 10.11
N ALA A 182 -28.25 -24.14 9.20
CA ALA A 182 -28.91 -24.90 8.15
C ALA A 182 -27.85 -25.53 7.20
N LYS A 183 -28.14 -26.72 6.70
CA LYS A 183 -27.29 -27.38 5.71
C LYS A 183 -27.19 -26.51 4.46
N GLY A 184 -25.99 -26.31 3.97
CA GLY A 184 -25.78 -25.46 2.81
C GLY A 184 -24.39 -24.94 2.65
N CYS A 185 -24.26 -23.97 1.72
CA CYS A 185 -23.00 -23.29 1.42
C CYS A 185 -22.99 -21.90 2.06
N TYR A 186 -21.89 -21.53 2.66
CA TYR A 186 -21.65 -20.27 3.34
C TYR A 186 -20.33 -19.67 2.90
N ILE A 187 -20.15 -18.38 3.15
CA ILE A 187 -18.90 -17.66 2.96
C ILE A 187 -18.31 -17.37 4.35
N LEU A 188 -17.15 -17.93 4.64
CA LEU A 188 -16.37 -17.63 5.83
C LEU A 188 -15.40 -16.49 5.52
N SER A 189 -15.46 -15.42 6.30
CA SER A 189 -14.55 -14.28 6.24
C SER A 189 -13.69 -14.23 7.49
N VAL A 190 -12.40 -14.06 7.33
CA VAL A 190 -11.45 -13.77 8.41
C VAL A 190 -10.82 -12.42 8.15
N LYS A 191 -10.89 -11.55 9.18
CA LYS A 191 -10.34 -10.18 9.12
C LYS A 191 -9.23 -10.01 10.15
N HIS A 192 -8.11 -9.45 9.70
CA HIS A 192 -6.98 -9.06 10.55
C HIS A 192 -6.34 -7.76 10.04
N LYS A 193 -6.12 -6.77 10.92
CA LYS A 193 -5.47 -5.48 10.58
C LYS A 193 -5.97 -4.82 9.27
N GLY A 194 -7.26 -4.89 8.99
CA GLY A 194 -7.85 -4.33 7.77
C GLY A 194 -7.92 -5.29 6.57
N LEU A 195 -7.12 -6.36 6.55
CA LEU A 195 -7.16 -7.38 5.51
C LEU A 195 -8.33 -8.34 5.73
N ASN A 196 -9.05 -8.68 4.67
CA ASN A 196 -10.11 -9.69 4.66
C ASN A 196 -9.73 -10.83 3.72
N LYS A 197 -9.82 -12.09 4.20
CA LYS A 197 -9.78 -13.27 3.32
C LYS A 197 -11.05 -14.09 3.48
N TYR A 198 -11.44 -14.72 2.39
CA TYR A 198 -12.69 -15.46 2.28
C TYR A 198 -12.44 -16.91 1.88
N LYS A 199 -13.16 -17.84 2.49
CA LYS A 199 -13.20 -19.25 2.06
C LYS A 199 -14.64 -19.76 2.03
N LYS A 200 -14.91 -20.68 1.14
CA LYS A 200 -16.19 -21.40 1.08
C LYS A 200 -16.28 -22.37 2.26
N LEU A 201 -17.42 -22.35 2.98
CA LEU A 201 -17.74 -23.27 4.06
C LEU A 201 -18.99 -24.09 3.68
N ILE A 202 -18.94 -25.39 3.87
CA ILE A 202 -20.05 -26.31 3.59
C ILE A 202 -20.51 -26.94 4.90
N ILE A 203 -21.80 -26.78 5.22
CA ILE A 203 -22.47 -27.42 6.36
C ILE A 203 -23.32 -28.59 5.84
N LYS A 204 -23.14 -29.77 6.49
CA LYS A 204 -23.84 -31.03 6.14
C LYS A 204 -25.02 -31.34 7.04
#